data_469e4b02dc1b683272402b01cd1d7287
#
_entry.id   469e4b02dc1b683272402b01cd1d7287
#
_cell.length_a   1.000
_cell.length_b   1.000
_cell.length_c   1.000
_cell.angle_alpha   90.00
_cell.angle_beta   90.00
_cell.angle_gamma   90.00
#
_symmetry.space_group_name_H-M   'P 1'
#
loop_
_entity.id
_entity.type
_entity.pdbx_description
1 polymer ?
#
loop_
_entity_poly.entity_id
_entity_poly.type
_entity_poly.pdbx_seq_one_letter_code
_entity_poly.pdbx_strand_id
1 'polypeptide(L)'
;MTHYALLVRGINVGGKNKVVMSQLRQELTELGVEKVDTYINSGNIFFTSTDAKAQLVEKLEDFFAVHYPFIQSFSLLSQEDYEAELKNLPDWWTKDLARKDVLFYTEGLDVDQVIEKVNSLELKDEVVHFGRLGIFWGKFSEESYYATAYHKYLLKMRFYRNITIRNAKTFDKIGQMLKNNKGDTQ
;
A
#
# COMPACT_ATOMS: atom_id res chain seq x y z
N MET A 1 -8.78 6.52 -19.32
CA MET A 1 -7.62 6.89 -18.50
C MET A 1 -7.98 6.61 -17.06
N THR A 2 -7.20 5.76 -16.40
CA THR A 2 -7.46 5.29 -15.02
C THR A 2 -6.45 5.91 -14.07
N HIS A 3 -6.89 6.30 -12.88
CA HIS A 3 -6.02 6.78 -11.81
C HIS A 3 -5.50 5.61 -10.98
N TYR A 4 -4.22 5.64 -10.68
CA TYR A 4 -3.54 4.61 -9.90
C TYR A 4 -2.80 5.21 -8.72
N ALA A 5 -2.74 4.45 -7.63
CA ALA A 5 -1.80 4.62 -6.55
C ALA A 5 -0.81 3.45 -6.57
N LEU A 6 0.47 3.76 -6.68
CA LEU A 6 1.58 2.82 -6.60
C LEU A 6 2.23 2.97 -5.24
N LEU A 7 2.20 1.90 -4.45
CA LEU A 7 2.76 1.87 -3.11
C LEU A 7 3.99 0.98 -3.09
N VAL A 8 5.14 1.58 -2.80
CA VAL A 8 6.41 0.88 -2.61
C VAL A 8 6.81 0.89 -1.14
N ARG A 9 7.66 -0.05 -0.76
CA ARG A 9 8.15 -0.16 0.62
C ARG A 9 9.67 -0.06 0.70
N GLY A 10 10.15 0.25 1.90
CA GLY A 10 11.57 0.15 2.21
C GLY A 10 12.44 1.19 1.53
N ILE A 11 11.87 2.28 1.02
CA ILE A 11 12.60 3.42 0.49
C ILE A 11 12.74 4.53 1.52
N ASN A 12 13.84 5.25 1.47
CA ASN A 12 14.11 6.43 2.32
C ASN A 12 13.99 6.17 3.83
N VAL A 13 14.25 4.95 4.29
CA VAL A 13 14.16 4.56 5.70
C VAL A 13 15.55 4.25 6.26
N GLY A 14 15.89 4.85 7.40
CA GLY A 14 17.14 4.60 8.11
C GLY A 14 18.41 4.90 7.30
N GLY A 15 18.34 5.83 6.34
CA GLY A 15 19.46 6.21 5.47
C GLY A 15 19.77 5.20 4.36
N LYS A 16 18.96 4.16 4.22
CA LYS A 16 19.10 3.13 3.17
C LYS A 16 18.08 3.33 2.06
N ASN A 17 18.37 2.75 0.89
CA ASN A 17 17.46 2.72 -0.27
C ASN A 17 16.95 4.12 -0.64
N LYS A 18 17.88 5.07 -0.76
CA LYS A 18 17.55 6.46 -1.05
C LYS A 18 16.95 6.60 -2.44
N VAL A 19 15.78 7.21 -2.51
CA VAL A 19 15.07 7.55 -3.73
C VAL A 19 14.77 9.04 -3.73
N VAL A 20 15.23 9.75 -4.75
CA VAL A 20 14.90 11.16 -4.97
C VAL A 20 13.54 11.22 -5.64
N MET A 21 12.50 11.66 -4.92
CA MET A 21 11.12 11.59 -5.40
C MET A 21 10.86 12.42 -6.66
N SER A 22 11.58 13.53 -6.87
CA SER A 22 11.50 14.32 -8.11
C SER A 22 12.05 13.56 -9.32
N GLN A 23 13.15 12.83 -9.13
CA GLN A 23 13.75 11.98 -10.19
C GLN A 23 12.80 10.82 -10.51
N LEU A 24 12.29 10.12 -9.50
CA LEU A 24 11.33 9.03 -9.70
C LEU A 24 10.09 9.49 -10.48
N ARG A 25 9.56 10.69 -10.19
CA ARG A 25 8.43 11.24 -10.96
C ARG A 25 8.76 11.45 -12.42
N GLN A 26 9.94 11.99 -12.72
CA GLN A 26 10.39 12.20 -14.09
C GLN A 26 10.55 10.86 -14.82
N GLU A 27 11.23 9.90 -14.23
CA GLU A 27 11.47 8.58 -14.81
C GLU A 27 10.17 7.82 -15.08
N LEU A 28 9.18 7.91 -14.18
CA LEU A 28 7.86 7.34 -14.41
C LEU A 28 7.11 8.04 -15.54
N THR A 29 7.26 9.36 -15.67
CA THR A 29 6.69 10.09 -16.82
C THR A 29 7.33 9.62 -18.14
N GLU A 30 8.63 9.38 -18.15
CA GLU A 30 9.36 8.82 -19.30
C GLU A 30 8.93 7.38 -19.62
N LEU A 31 8.49 6.61 -18.60
CA LEU A 31 7.88 5.28 -18.77
C LEU A 31 6.53 5.31 -19.50
N GLY A 32 5.91 6.50 -19.60
CA GLY A 32 4.67 6.73 -20.35
C GLY A 32 3.41 6.84 -19.50
N VAL A 33 3.55 7.00 -18.16
CA VAL A 33 2.41 7.37 -17.32
C VAL A 33 2.33 8.89 -17.16
N GLU A 34 1.14 9.41 -16.87
CA GLU A 34 0.87 10.85 -16.86
C GLU A 34 0.51 11.35 -15.45
N LYS A 35 0.63 12.66 -15.23
CA LYS A 35 0.23 13.35 -14.00
C LYS A 35 0.83 12.72 -12.74
N VAL A 36 2.11 12.39 -12.81
CA VAL A 36 2.81 11.75 -11.71
C VAL A 36 2.96 12.69 -10.53
N ASP A 37 2.43 12.30 -9.38
CA ASP A 37 2.53 13.01 -8.12
C ASP A 37 2.95 12.06 -6.98
N THR A 38 3.40 12.61 -5.86
CA THR A 38 3.88 11.83 -4.71
C THR A 38 3.39 12.43 -3.40
N TYR A 39 3.11 11.58 -2.43
CA TYR A 39 2.79 12.01 -1.08
C TYR A 39 3.82 11.47 -0.10
N ILE A 40 4.52 12.36 0.59
CA ILE A 40 5.66 12.08 1.49
C ILE A 40 6.74 11.19 0.85
N ASN A 41 7.86 11.00 1.54
CA ASN A 41 9.00 10.25 0.98
C ASN A 41 8.93 8.73 1.21
N SER A 42 7.78 8.21 1.66
CA SER A 42 7.62 6.79 2.02
C SER A 42 7.08 5.90 0.89
N GLY A 43 7.07 6.40 -0.35
CA GLY A 43 6.71 5.60 -1.51
C GLY A 43 5.22 5.52 -1.80
N ASN A 44 4.51 6.64 -1.72
CA ASN A 44 3.14 6.78 -2.21
C ASN A 44 3.18 7.63 -3.49
N ILE A 45 2.98 6.98 -4.63
CA ILE A 45 3.07 7.58 -5.96
C ILE A 45 1.70 7.49 -6.63
N PHE A 46 1.29 8.54 -7.32
CA PHE A 46 -0.01 8.64 -8.00
C PHE A 46 0.21 9.04 -9.45
N PHE A 47 -0.55 8.45 -10.35
CA PHE A 47 -0.46 8.76 -11.77
C PHE A 47 -1.73 8.34 -12.51
N THR A 48 -1.84 8.74 -13.77
CA THR A 48 -2.87 8.27 -14.69
C THR A 48 -2.25 7.46 -15.81
N SER A 49 -2.98 6.46 -16.30
CA SER A 49 -2.57 5.69 -17.48
C SER A 49 -3.79 5.20 -18.28
N THR A 50 -3.57 4.97 -19.55
CA THR A 50 -4.51 4.27 -20.46
C THR A 50 -4.23 2.77 -20.52
N ASP A 51 -3.06 2.33 -20.04
CA ASP A 51 -2.70 0.93 -20.03
C ASP A 51 -3.56 0.12 -19.06
N ALA A 52 -3.81 -1.12 -19.41
CA ALA A 52 -4.43 -2.05 -18.49
C ALA A 52 -3.51 -2.33 -17.30
N LYS A 53 -4.08 -2.62 -16.12
CA LYS A 53 -3.32 -2.87 -14.88
C LYS A 53 -2.22 -3.92 -15.08
N ALA A 54 -2.51 -5.03 -15.77
CA ALA A 54 -1.52 -6.09 -16.01
C ALA A 54 -0.29 -5.59 -16.81
N GLN A 55 -0.51 -4.75 -17.83
CA GLN A 55 0.58 -4.16 -18.61
C GLN A 55 1.40 -3.18 -17.78
N LEU A 56 0.74 -2.41 -16.90
CA LEU A 56 1.43 -1.51 -15.98
C LEU A 56 2.29 -2.28 -14.97
N VAL A 57 1.80 -3.40 -14.46
CA VAL A 57 2.56 -4.24 -13.53
C VAL A 57 3.86 -4.71 -14.19
N GLU A 58 3.79 -5.30 -15.39
CA GLU A 58 4.98 -5.73 -16.14
C GLU A 58 5.97 -4.56 -16.38
N LYS A 59 5.49 -3.42 -16.86
CA LYS A 59 6.33 -2.22 -17.07
C LYS A 59 6.99 -1.74 -15.78
N LEU A 60 6.28 -1.74 -14.66
CA LEU A 60 6.81 -1.30 -13.38
C LEU A 60 7.81 -2.30 -12.79
N GLU A 61 7.59 -3.61 -12.96
CA GLU A 61 8.54 -4.66 -12.58
C GLU A 61 9.87 -4.47 -13.31
N ASP A 62 9.83 -4.33 -14.63
CA ASP A 62 11.02 -4.08 -15.45
C ASP A 62 11.72 -2.77 -15.07
N PHE A 63 10.94 -1.70 -14.90
CA PHE A 63 11.45 -0.39 -14.49
C PHE A 63 12.18 -0.46 -13.13
N PHE A 64 11.58 -1.07 -12.11
CA PHE A 64 12.22 -1.19 -10.81
C PHE A 64 13.42 -2.12 -10.83
N ALA A 65 13.38 -3.21 -11.58
CA ALA A 65 14.52 -4.10 -11.71
C ALA A 65 15.77 -3.40 -12.27
N VAL A 66 15.59 -2.44 -13.18
CA VAL A 66 16.68 -1.68 -13.80
C VAL A 66 17.13 -0.50 -12.94
N HIS A 67 16.19 0.33 -12.46
CA HIS A 67 16.50 1.61 -11.83
C HIS A 67 16.58 1.55 -10.29
N TYR A 68 15.79 0.65 -9.66
CA TYR A 68 15.66 0.54 -8.21
C TYR A 68 15.58 -0.93 -7.76
N PRO A 69 16.62 -1.76 -7.99
CA PRO A 69 16.56 -3.22 -7.78
C PRO A 69 16.28 -3.65 -6.34
N PHE A 70 16.35 -2.73 -5.39
CA PHE A 70 15.93 -2.97 -4.00
C PHE A 70 14.40 -2.90 -3.80
N ILE A 71 13.63 -2.38 -4.78
CA ILE A 71 12.17 -2.42 -4.79
C ILE A 71 11.76 -3.73 -5.47
N GLN A 72 11.57 -4.77 -4.67
CA GLN A 72 11.27 -6.12 -5.17
C GLN A 72 9.75 -6.41 -5.26
N SER A 73 8.94 -5.59 -4.62
CA SER A 73 7.49 -5.74 -4.63
C SER A 73 6.80 -4.40 -4.41
N PHE A 74 5.63 -4.24 -4.98
CA PHE A 74 4.80 -3.04 -4.86
C PHE A 74 3.32 -3.41 -4.93
N SER A 75 2.46 -2.51 -4.45
CA SER A 75 1.01 -2.61 -4.60
C SER A 75 0.54 -1.57 -5.62
N LEU A 76 -0.23 -1.97 -6.61
CA LEU A 76 -0.83 -1.08 -7.61
C LEU A 76 -2.35 -1.09 -7.48
N LEU A 77 -2.92 0.04 -7.07
CA LEU A 77 -4.34 0.19 -6.77
C LEU A 77 -4.97 1.14 -7.79
N SER A 78 -6.03 0.72 -8.46
CA SER A 78 -6.84 1.65 -9.23
C SER A 78 -7.77 2.47 -8.31
N GLN A 79 -8.23 3.63 -8.78
CA GLN A 79 -9.26 4.39 -8.06
C GLN A 79 -10.51 3.55 -7.84
N GLU A 80 -10.93 2.75 -8.83
CA GLU A 80 -12.10 1.89 -8.73
C GLU A 80 -11.93 0.81 -7.64
N ASP A 81 -10.76 0.15 -7.59
CA ASP A 81 -10.45 -0.83 -6.55
C ASP A 81 -10.52 -0.20 -5.15
N TYR A 82 -9.97 1.01 -5.01
CA TYR A 82 -10.00 1.74 -3.75
C TYR A 82 -11.43 2.12 -3.33
N GLU A 83 -12.24 2.63 -4.26
CA GLU A 83 -13.63 2.99 -4.01
C GLU A 83 -14.49 1.76 -3.66
N ALA A 84 -14.21 0.61 -4.27
CA ALA A 84 -14.84 -0.65 -3.93
C ALA A 84 -14.46 -1.12 -2.51
N GLU A 85 -13.19 -0.97 -2.12
CA GLU A 85 -12.74 -1.28 -0.76
C GLU A 85 -13.42 -0.42 0.29
N LEU A 86 -13.56 0.90 0.03
CA LEU A 86 -14.24 1.81 0.97
C LEU A 86 -15.66 1.37 1.35
N LYS A 87 -16.37 0.69 0.44
CA LYS A 87 -17.73 0.19 0.68
C LYS A 87 -17.76 -1.06 1.56
N ASN A 88 -16.63 -1.71 1.75
CA ASN A 88 -16.50 -2.97 2.47
C ASN A 88 -15.66 -2.84 3.74
N LEU A 89 -15.34 -1.62 4.16
CA LEU A 89 -14.60 -1.39 5.40
C LEU A 89 -15.39 -1.90 6.61
N PRO A 90 -14.74 -2.51 7.60
CA PRO A 90 -15.42 -2.97 8.80
C PRO A 90 -15.86 -1.78 9.68
N ASP A 91 -16.93 -1.96 10.45
CA ASP A 91 -17.50 -0.92 11.32
C ASP A 91 -16.48 -0.31 12.29
N TRP A 92 -15.52 -1.10 12.75
CA TRP A 92 -14.50 -0.63 13.68
C TRP A 92 -13.45 0.28 13.01
N TRP A 93 -13.36 0.30 11.67
CA TRP A 93 -12.40 1.16 10.98
C TRP A 93 -12.64 2.65 11.21
N THR A 94 -13.88 3.04 11.42
CA THR A 94 -14.27 4.43 11.73
C THR A 94 -14.12 4.79 13.22
N LYS A 95 -13.90 3.79 14.08
CA LYS A 95 -13.75 4.00 15.53
C LYS A 95 -12.35 4.52 15.87
N ASP A 96 -12.25 5.17 17.02
CA ASP A 96 -10.98 5.60 17.58
C ASP A 96 -10.30 4.41 18.26
N LEU A 97 -9.32 3.84 17.57
CA LEU A 97 -8.42 2.80 18.06
C LEU A 97 -7.02 3.37 18.23
N ALA A 98 -6.24 2.82 19.15
CA ALA A 98 -4.86 3.27 19.38
C ALA A 98 -4.01 3.25 18.11
N ARG A 99 -4.15 2.19 17.29
CA ARG A 99 -3.49 2.09 15.99
C ARG A 99 -4.39 1.39 14.98
N LYS A 100 -4.36 1.87 13.74
CA LYS A 100 -4.97 1.22 12.59
C LYS A 100 -4.02 1.25 11.40
N ASP A 101 -3.74 0.08 10.86
CA ASP A 101 -2.86 -0.08 9.70
C ASP A 101 -3.57 -0.90 8.62
N VAL A 102 -3.21 -0.62 7.36
CA VAL A 102 -3.54 -1.47 6.21
C VAL A 102 -2.25 -2.12 5.71
N LEU A 103 -2.26 -3.43 5.61
CA LEU A 103 -1.23 -4.23 5.02
C LEU A 103 -1.64 -4.54 3.58
N PHE A 104 -1.30 -3.66 2.66
CA PHE A 104 -1.66 -3.83 1.25
C PHE A 104 -0.96 -5.04 0.64
N TYR A 105 -1.71 -5.84 -0.10
CA TYR A 105 -1.15 -6.93 -0.89
C TYR A 105 -0.32 -6.36 -2.04
N THR A 106 0.87 -6.92 -2.26
CA THR A 106 1.68 -6.59 -3.42
C THR A 106 1.30 -7.47 -4.62
N GLU A 107 1.65 -7.02 -5.81
CA GLU A 107 1.43 -7.79 -7.02
C GLU A 107 2.16 -9.14 -6.94
N GLY A 108 1.51 -10.21 -7.39
CA GLY A 108 2.04 -11.58 -7.35
C GLY A 108 2.02 -12.26 -5.98
N LEU A 109 1.48 -11.63 -4.93
CA LEU A 109 1.35 -12.25 -3.61
C LEU A 109 0.25 -13.32 -3.60
N ASP A 110 0.55 -14.48 -3.02
CA ASP A 110 -0.45 -15.51 -2.70
C ASP A 110 -1.29 -15.06 -1.48
N VAL A 111 -2.41 -14.39 -1.79
CA VAL A 111 -3.29 -13.78 -0.78
C VAL A 111 -3.95 -14.84 0.10
N ASP A 112 -4.34 -15.99 -0.46
CA ASP A 112 -5.00 -17.06 0.31
C ASP A 112 -4.05 -17.62 1.37
N GLN A 113 -2.78 -17.80 1.02
CA GLN A 113 -1.77 -18.24 1.98
C GLN A 113 -1.53 -17.21 3.08
N VAL A 114 -1.57 -15.91 2.76
CA VAL A 114 -1.45 -14.83 3.75
C VAL A 114 -2.63 -14.85 4.72
N ILE A 115 -3.85 -14.98 4.21
CA ILE A 115 -5.09 -15.06 5.01
C ILE A 115 -5.03 -16.26 5.95
N GLU A 116 -4.65 -17.44 5.45
CA GLU A 116 -4.50 -18.65 6.26
C GLU A 116 -3.52 -18.44 7.42
N LYS A 117 -2.37 -17.84 7.13
CA LYS A 117 -1.34 -17.56 8.15
C LYS A 117 -1.82 -16.58 9.21
N VAL A 118 -2.49 -15.50 8.82
CA VAL A 118 -3.01 -14.52 9.77
C VAL A 118 -4.15 -15.10 10.60
N ASN A 119 -5.05 -15.89 10.00
CA ASN A 119 -6.12 -16.58 10.72
C ASN A 119 -5.61 -17.61 11.74
N SER A 120 -4.41 -18.14 11.57
CA SER A 120 -3.79 -19.06 12.53
C SER A 120 -3.25 -18.38 13.79
N LEU A 121 -3.22 -17.05 13.83
CA LEU A 121 -2.70 -16.30 14.97
C LEU A 121 -3.75 -16.12 16.06
N GLU A 122 -3.31 -16.24 17.31
CA GLU A 122 -4.13 -15.83 18.46
C GLU A 122 -4.05 -14.31 18.62
N LEU A 123 -5.14 -13.62 18.28
CA LEU A 123 -5.25 -12.17 18.42
C LEU A 123 -5.46 -11.78 19.88
N LYS A 124 -4.76 -10.72 20.35
CA LYS A 124 -4.87 -10.19 21.73
C LYS A 124 -4.99 -8.67 21.69
N ASP A 125 -6.13 -8.17 22.12
CA ASP A 125 -6.46 -6.73 22.12
C ASP A 125 -6.27 -6.07 20.74
N GLU A 126 -6.64 -6.82 19.72
CA GLU A 126 -6.52 -6.41 18.33
C GLU A 126 -7.63 -7.03 17.48
N VAL A 127 -7.86 -6.47 16.31
CA VAL A 127 -8.90 -6.92 15.37
C VAL A 127 -8.35 -6.88 13.94
N VAL A 128 -8.78 -7.83 13.13
CA VAL A 128 -8.37 -7.99 11.74
C VAL A 128 -9.60 -8.07 10.83
N HIS A 129 -9.49 -7.44 9.67
CA HIS A 129 -10.44 -7.60 8.57
C HIS A 129 -9.68 -7.84 7.26
N PHE A 130 -10.06 -8.87 6.52
CA PHE A 130 -9.48 -9.17 5.22
C PHE A 130 -10.27 -8.47 4.12
N GLY A 131 -9.69 -7.40 3.60
CA GLY A 131 -10.22 -6.66 2.46
C GLY A 131 -9.70 -7.20 1.13
N ARG A 132 -10.16 -6.61 0.04
CA ARG A 132 -9.70 -6.92 -1.32
C ARG A 132 -8.29 -6.41 -1.59
N LEU A 133 -7.93 -5.25 -1.03
CA LEU A 133 -6.64 -4.58 -1.26
C LEU A 133 -5.60 -4.94 -0.22
N GLY A 134 -6.00 -5.44 0.93
CA GLY A 134 -5.09 -5.71 2.03
C GLY A 134 -5.79 -6.17 3.30
N ILE A 135 -4.98 -6.35 4.32
CA ILE A 135 -5.44 -6.69 5.67
C ILE A 135 -5.54 -5.40 6.48
N PHE A 136 -6.74 -5.09 6.96
CA PHE A 136 -6.99 -4.00 7.89
C PHE A 136 -6.76 -4.52 9.31
N TRP A 137 -5.86 -3.89 10.05
CA TRP A 137 -5.44 -4.35 11.37
C TRP A 137 -5.55 -3.23 12.40
N GLY A 138 -6.44 -3.40 13.39
CA GLY A 138 -6.67 -2.46 14.48
C GLY A 138 -6.12 -2.98 15.80
N LYS A 139 -5.53 -2.10 16.61
CA LYS A 139 -5.05 -2.37 17.96
C LYS A 139 -5.81 -1.44 18.91
N PHE A 140 -6.40 -2.00 19.97
CA PHE A 140 -7.31 -1.26 20.84
C PHE A 140 -6.58 -0.35 21.82
N SER A 141 -5.41 -0.77 22.33
CA SER A 141 -4.65 0.05 23.26
C SER A 141 -3.15 0.09 22.96
N GLU A 142 -2.48 1.17 23.36
CA GLU A 142 -1.02 1.28 23.29
C GLU A 142 -0.33 0.39 24.33
N GLU A 143 -0.95 0.19 25.48
CA GLU A 143 -0.39 -0.62 26.59
C GLU A 143 -0.21 -2.08 26.18
N SER A 144 -1.19 -2.64 25.45
CA SER A 144 -1.15 -4.02 24.99
C SER A 144 -0.41 -4.23 23.67
N TYR A 145 0.07 -3.17 23.02
CA TYR A 145 0.68 -3.24 21.68
C TYR A 145 1.75 -4.32 21.54
N TYR A 146 2.64 -4.43 22.51
CA TYR A 146 3.73 -5.43 22.50
C TYR A 146 3.25 -6.87 22.69
N ALA A 147 2.02 -7.06 23.18
CA ALA A 147 1.40 -8.37 23.33
C ALA A 147 0.65 -8.83 22.08
N THR A 148 0.37 -7.93 21.14
CA THR A 148 -0.38 -8.23 19.92
C THR A 148 0.33 -9.24 19.02
N ALA A 149 -0.44 -10.02 18.27
CA ALA A 149 0.08 -10.89 17.23
C ALA A 149 0.79 -10.10 16.13
N TYR A 150 0.28 -8.89 15.82
CA TYR A 150 0.93 -7.95 14.92
C TYR A 150 2.40 -7.70 15.32
N HIS A 151 2.65 -7.30 16.56
CA HIS A 151 4.00 -6.98 17.02
C HIS A 151 4.89 -8.22 17.14
N LYS A 152 4.35 -9.32 17.70
CA LYS A 152 5.13 -10.53 17.98
C LYS A 152 5.50 -11.35 16.77
N TYR A 153 4.60 -11.43 15.78
CA TYR A 153 4.71 -12.42 14.72
C TYR A 153 4.83 -11.85 13.32
N LEU A 154 4.21 -10.70 13.01
CA LEU A 154 4.15 -10.16 11.65
C LEU A 154 5.53 -10.02 10.99
N LEU A 155 6.50 -9.44 11.70
CA LEU A 155 7.87 -9.25 11.20
C LEU A 155 8.60 -10.55 10.84
N LYS A 156 8.18 -11.67 11.43
CA LYS A 156 8.78 -13.00 11.25
C LYS A 156 8.11 -13.78 10.14
N MET A 157 6.99 -13.30 9.62
CA MET A 157 6.27 -14.00 8.57
C MET A 157 6.96 -13.84 7.22
N ARG A 158 6.98 -14.91 6.42
CA ARG A 158 7.61 -14.90 5.09
C ARG A 158 7.03 -13.83 4.19
N PHE A 159 5.71 -13.64 4.23
CA PHE A 159 5.01 -12.66 3.40
C PHE A 159 5.25 -11.20 3.83
N TYR A 160 5.82 -10.94 5.01
CA TYR A 160 6.04 -9.58 5.50
C TYR A 160 6.78 -8.68 4.50
N ARG A 161 7.69 -9.25 3.73
CA ARG A 161 8.43 -8.52 2.68
C ARG A 161 7.58 -8.20 1.45
N ASN A 162 6.47 -8.92 1.29
CA ASN A 162 5.56 -8.82 0.16
C ASN A 162 4.24 -8.14 0.53
N ILE A 163 4.26 -7.24 1.49
CA ILE A 163 3.16 -6.35 1.86
C ILE A 163 3.68 -4.93 2.01
N THR A 164 2.80 -3.96 1.76
CA THR A 164 3.10 -2.55 1.95
C THR A 164 2.23 -1.99 3.06
N ILE A 165 2.83 -1.55 4.17
CA ILE A 165 2.06 -1.10 5.34
C ILE A 165 1.85 0.41 5.30
N ARG A 166 0.61 0.84 5.51
CA ARG A 166 0.23 2.24 5.69
C ARG A 166 -0.73 2.38 6.87
N ASN A 167 -0.57 3.44 7.67
CA ASN A 167 -1.54 3.75 8.72
C ASN A 167 -2.84 4.32 8.14
N ALA A 168 -3.89 4.39 8.97
CA ALA A 168 -5.22 4.87 8.57
C ALA A 168 -5.17 6.28 7.96
N LYS A 169 -4.37 7.20 8.51
CA LYS A 169 -4.21 8.56 7.98
C LYS A 169 -3.65 8.56 6.55
N THR A 170 -2.68 7.70 6.28
CA THR A 170 -2.12 7.56 4.93
C THR A 170 -3.11 6.87 4.00
N PHE A 171 -3.88 5.88 4.49
CA PHE A 171 -4.95 5.25 3.73
C PHE A 171 -5.97 6.28 3.25
N ASP A 172 -6.47 7.14 4.15
CA ASP A 172 -7.40 8.23 3.79
C ASP A 172 -6.79 9.21 2.78
N LYS A 173 -5.49 9.54 2.96
CA LYS A 173 -4.79 10.42 2.04
C LYS A 173 -4.65 9.82 0.64
N ILE A 174 -4.42 8.51 0.53
CA ILE A 174 -4.41 7.79 -0.76
C ILE A 174 -5.74 8.01 -1.49
N GLY A 175 -6.86 7.83 -0.79
CA GLY A 175 -8.18 8.06 -1.37
C GLY A 175 -8.43 9.50 -1.83
N GLN A 176 -7.96 10.49 -1.07
CA GLN A 176 -8.03 11.90 -1.46
C GLN A 176 -7.22 12.17 -2.74
N MET A 177 -6.00 11.64 -2.81
CA MET A 177 -5.11 11.82 -3.97
C MET A 177 -5.69 11.16 -5.23
N LEU A 178 -6.24 9.95 -5.10
CA LEU A 178 -6.90 9.26 -6.21
C LEU A 178 -8.12 10.04 -6.75
N LYS A 179 -8.84 10.76 -5.90
CA LYS A 179 -9.99 11.59 -6.30
C LYS A 179 -9.58 12.92 -6.93
N ASN A 180 -8.56 13.59 -6.38
CA ASN A 180 -8.16 14.94 -6.78
C ASN A 180 -7.43 14.98 -8.14
N ASN A 181 -6.90 13.86 -8.61
CA ASN A 181 -6.35 13.76 -9.96
C ASN A 181 -7.42 13.74 -11.08
N LYS A 182 -8.70 13.90 -10.76
CA LYS A 182 -9.72 14.30 -11.73
C LYS A 182 -9.43 15.74 -12.12
N GLY A 183 -8.63 15.90 -13.19
CA GLY A 183 -8.11 17.14 -13.72
C GLY A 183 -8.86 18.41 -13.34
N ASP A 184 -8.12 19.39 -12.85
CA ASP A 184 -8.44 20.79 -13.05
C ASP A 184 -8.51 21.02 -14.57
N THR A 185 -9.71 20.81 -15.13
CA THR A 185 -10.09 21.37 -16.42
C THR A 185 -10.73 22.71 -16.05
N GLN A 186 -9.94 23.75 -15.96
CA GLN A 186 -10.37 25.11 -16.22
C GLN A 186 -9.83 25.56 -17.56
#